data_4bb2e1a97eb0e2e66c9799c8a2209701
#
_entry.id   4bb2e1a97eb0e2e66c9799c8a2209701
#
_cell.length_a   1.000
_cell.length_b   1.000
_cell.length_c   1.000
_cell.angle_alpha   90.00
_cell.angle_beta   90.00
_cell.angle_gamma   90.00
#
_symmetry.space_group_name_H-M   'P 1'
#
loop_
_entity.id
_entity.type
_entity.pdbx_description
1 polymer ?
#
loop_
_entity_poly.entity_id
_entity_poly.type
_entity_poly.pdbx_seq_one_letter_code
_entity_poly.pdbx_strand_id
1 'polypeptide(L)'
;PNNLGLSSNDGLWHYFLQHGISLPPNLIVAGTVNMDETTHGFSRKVIDRAITLDFGEFFPNVYADYFDKKIEPVVFTWSPLTHCLKEDLASTEDAGGTKSIAFLESVNSVLKRTPFELAYRALNELLLQVACLNPKNDNELQAIWDDFLMTKVLPRIDGDEDKLRLLTDGGEGTLLDGLM
;
A
#
# COMPACT_ATOMS: atom_id res chain seq x y z
N PRO A 1 17.02 10.84 30.99
CA PRO A 1 18.23 10.30 30.33
C PRO A 1 18.51 8.84 30.74
N ASN A 2 18.25 8.49 31.99
CA ASN A 2 18.64 7.14 32.52
C ASN A 2 18.02 5.98 31.75
N ASN A 3 16.75 6.11 31.29
CA ASN A 3 16.05 5.05 30.54
C ASN A 3 16.61 4.85 29.11
N LEU A 4 17.37 5.80 28.60
CA LEU A 4 18.01 5.76 27.30
C LEU A 4 19.51 5.45 27.37
N GLY A 5 20.06 5.22 28.57
CA GLY A 5 21.48 5.02 28.78
C GLY A 5 22.33 6.26 28.50
N LEU A 6 21.72 7.45 28.42
CA LEU A 6 22.39 8.72 28.16
C LEU A 6 22.65 9.47 29.44
N SER A 7 23.74 10.23 29.50
CA SER A 7 23.98 11.19 30.58
C SER A 7 23.30 12.54 30.30
N SER A 8 23.05 13.34 31.33
CA SER A 8 22.49 14.70 31.18
C SER A 8 23.40 15.65 30.40
N ASN A 9 24.70 15.34 30.30
CA ASN A 9 25.69 16.12 29.57
C ASN A 9 25.95 15.61 28.16
N ASP A 10 25.23 14.55 27.74
CA ASP A 10 25.38 13.97 26.41
C ASP A 10 24.77 14.90 25.33
N GLY A 11 25.52 15.18 24.28
CA GLY A 11 25.04 16.00 23.16
C GLY A 11 23.78 15.43 22.48
N LEU A 12 23.65 14.09 22.44
CA LEU A 12 22.47 13.43 21.92
C LEU A 12 21.24 13.67 22.83
N TRP A 13 21.46 13.72 24.16
CA TRP A 13 20.38 14.07 25.08
C TRP A 13 19.88 15.49 24.87
N HIS A 14 20.78 16.48 24.69
CA HIS A 14 20.41 17.84 24.35
C HIS A 14 19.68 17.96 23.01
N TYR A 15 20.12 17.18 22.02
CA TYR A 15 19.43 17.10 20.74
C TYR A 15 17.99 16.62 20.90
N PHE A 16 17.75 15.54 21.67
CA PHE A 16 16.40 15.03 21.93
C PHE A 16 15.52 15.99 22.73
N LEU A 17 16.09 16.77 23.64
CA LEU A 17 15.35 17.81 24.36
C LEU A 17 14.84 18.91 23.44
N GLN A 18 15.62 19.26 22.43
CA GLN A 18 15.29 20.34 21.49
C GLN A 18 14.35 19.87 20.35
N HIS A 19 14.56 18.66 19.86
CA HIS A 19 13.91 18.16 18.62
C HIS A 19 12.90 17.03 18.87
N GLY A 20 12.84 16.49 20.09
CA GLY A 20 12.08 15.30 20.40
C GLY A 20 12.76 14.03 19.91
N ILE A 21 12.13 12.89 20.17
CA ILE A 21 12.53 11.58 19.65
C ILE A 21 11.58 11.23 18.52
N SER A 22 12.05 11.30 17.29
CA SER A 22 11.29 10.91 16.11
C SER A 22 11.60 9.46 15.69
N LEU A 23 10.67 8.82 15.02
CA LEU A 23 10.95 7.56 14.35
C LEU A 23 11.93 7.82 13.20
N PRO A 24 12.95 6.96 13.02
CA PRO A 24 13.86 7.10 11.89
C PRO A 24 13.08 6.99 10.57
N PRO A 25 13.39 7.82 9.57
CA PRO A 25 12.64 7.85 8.32
C PRO A 25 12.77 6.56 7.49
N ASN A 26 13.80 5.76 7.75
CA ASN A 26 14.05 4.46 7.10
C ASN A 26 13.53 3.26 7.92
N LEU A 27 12.67 3.50 8.92
CA LEU A 27 12.03 2.41 9.66
C LEU A 27 10.89 1.81 8.85
N ILE A 28 10.99 0.51 8.57
CA ILE A 28 9.92 -0.28 7.99
C ILE A 28 9.34 -1.16 9.10
N VAL A 29 8.03 -1.10 9.29
CA VAL A 29 7.30 -1.97 10.22
C VAL A 29 6.53 -3.00 9.40
N ALA A 30 6.89 -4.27 9.55
CA ALA A 30 6.18 -5.38 8.94
C ALA A 30 5.55 -6.25 10.03
N GLY A 31 4.38 -6.77 9.76
CA GLY A 31 3.66 -7.67 10.66
C GLY A 31 2.89 -8.71 9.89
N THR A 32 2.68 -9.86 10.48
CA THR A 32 1.86 -10.94 9.93
C THR A 32 0.60 -11.11 10.76
N VAL A 33 -0.48 -11.51 10.12
CA VAL A 33 -1.74 -11.84 10.76
C VAL A 33 -2.34 -13.07 10.08
N ASN A 34 -2.90 -13.96 10.86
CA ASN A 34 -3.72 -15.04 10.33
C ASN A 34 -5.15 -14.53 10.21
N MET A 35 -5.70 -14.52 9.00
CA MET A 35 -7.09 -14.17 8.73
C MET A 35 -7.90 -15.48 8.77
N ASP A 36 -8.20 -15.97 9.96
CA ASP A 36 -9.12 -17.09 10.17
C ASP A 36 -10.49 -16.58 10.63
N GLU A 37 -11.49 -17.45 10.62
CA GLU A 37 -12.87 -17.12 11.00
C GLU A 37 -13.02 -16.59 12.42
N THR A 38 -12.01 -16.76 13.27
CA THR A 38 -12.00 -16.37 14.68
C THR A 38 -11.25 -15.07 14.93
N THR A 39 -10.44 -14.62 13.99
CA THR A 39 -9.66 -13.38 14.11
C THR A 39 -10.47 -12.17 13.69
N HIS A 40 -10.55 -11.18 14.58
CA HIS A 40 -11.04 -9.87 14.18
C HIS A 40 -10.02 -9.25 13.22
N GLY A 41 -10.46 -8.97 11.99
CA GLY A 41 -9.66 -8.26 11.00
C GLY A 41 -9.11 -6.92 11.52
N PHE A 42 -8.08 -6.43 10.90
CA PHE A 42 -7.56 -5.09 11.21
C PHE A 42 -8.63 -4.02 11.06
N SER A 43 -8.60 -3.02 11.94
CA SER A 43 -9.48 -1.88 11.75
C SER A 43 -9.19 -1.22 10.40
N ARG A 44 -10.21 -0.71 9.74
CA ARG A 44 -10.10 0.01 8.47
C ARG A 44 -9.04 1.11 8.51
N LYS A 45 -8.88 1.79 9.64
CA LYS A 45 -7.87 2.85 9.84
C LYS A 45 -6.42 2.33 9.74
N VAL A 46 -6.18 1.05 10.01
CA VAL A 46 -4.87 0.41 9.86
C VAL A 46 -4.68 -0.01 8.41
N ILE A 47 -5.65 -0.71 7.82
CA ILE A 47 -5.58 -1.17 6.41
C ILE A 47 -5.40 0.02 5.46
N ASP A 48 -6.07 1.14 5.71
CA ASP A 48 -5.91 2.37 4.92
C ASP A 48 -4.48 2.90 4.85
N ARG A 49 -3.63 2.52 5.79
CA ARG A 49 -2.24 2.98 5.92
C ARG A 49 -1.21 1.90 5.65
N ALA A 50 -1.63 0.66 5.48
CA ALA A 50 -0.76 -0.48 5.21
C ALA A 50 -0.74 -0.80 3.71
N ILE A 51 0.33 -1.46 3.27
CA ILE A 51 0.36 -2.28 2.06
C ILE A 51 0.12 -3.70 2.53
N THR A 52 -0.88 -4.35 1.97
CA THR A 52 -1.29 -5.70 2.38
C THR A 52 -0.84 -6.70 1.34
N LEU A 53 -0.16 -7.75 1.78
CA LEU A 53 0.23 -8.86 0.93
C LEU A 53 -0.50 -10.11 1.42
N ASP A 54 -1.27 -10.73 0.53
CA ASP A 54 -1.95 -11.99 0.81
C ASP A 54 -1.09 -13.16 0.35
N PHE A 55 -0.90 -14.13 1.24
CA PHE A 55 -0.17 -15.37 0.98
C PHE A 55 -1.10 -16.57 0.85
N GLY A 56 -2.41 -16.36 0.58
CA GLY A 56 -3.43 -17.40 0.57
C GLY A 56 -3.16 -18.57 -0.37
N GLU A 57 -2.52 -18.32 -1.50
CA GLU A 57 -2.13 -19.35 -2.48
C GLU A 57 -0.63 -19.66 -2.48
N PHE A 58 0.04 -19.40 -1.37
CA PHE A 58 1.45 -19.76 -1.24
C PHE A 58 1.59 -21.29 -1.11
N PHE A 59 2.14 -21.92 -2.15
CA PHE A 59 2.41 -23.36 -2.17
C PHE A 59 3.89 -23.66 -1.85
N PRO A 60 4.26 -23.80 -0.58
CA PRO A 60 5.64 -24.12 -0.19
C PRO A 60 6.00 -25.58 -0.43
N ASN A 61 5.31 -26.27 -1.36
CA ASN A 61 5.38 -27.72 -1.52
C ASN A 61 6.46 -28.19 -2.50
N VAL A 62 7.26 -27.29 -3.05
CA VAL A 62 8.43 -27.64 -3.86
C VAL A 62 9.60 -27.88 -2.89
N TYR A 63 9.56 -29.03 -2.22
CA TYR A 63 10.56 -29.37 -1.19
C TYR A 63 12.00 -29.40 -1.71
N ALA A 64 12.20 -29.65 -3.01
CA ALA A 64 13.51 -29.59 -3.65
C ALA A 64 14.16 -28.20 -3.53
N ASP A 65 13.36 -27.13 -3.53
CA ASP A 65 13.85 -25.75 -3.42
C ASP A 65 14.31 -25.37 -2.01
N TYR A 66 14.04 -26.21 -1.02
CA TYR A 66 14.35 -25.88 0.39
C TYR A 66 15.85 -25.66 0.64
N PHE A 67 16.70 -26.43 -0.04
CA PHE A 67 18.15 -26.32 0.10
C PHE A 67 18.81 -25.40 -0.93
N ASP A 68 18.14 -25.08 -2.02
CA ASP A 68 18.74 -24.45 -3.19
C ASP A 68 18.54 -22.92 -3.28
N LYS A 69 17.57 -22.36 -2.54
CA LYS A 69 17.32 -20.92 -2.56
C LYS A 69 18.18 -20.18 -1.53
N LYS A 70 19.32 -19.65 -1.95
CA LYS A 70 19.94 -18.53 -1.26
C LYS A 70 19.15 -17.26 -1.60
N ILE A 71 18.47 -16.69 -0.59
CA ILE A 71 17.92 -15.36 -0.71
C ILE A 71 19.07 -14.37 -0.64
N GLU A 72 19.41 -13.76 -1.77
CA GLU A 72 20.39 -12.68 -1.79
C GLU A 72 19.75 -11.42 -1.16
N PRO A 73 20.47 -10.76 -0.22
CA PRO A 73 19.98 -9.54 0.39
C PRO A 73 19.77 -8.45 -0.66
N VAL A 74 18.57 -7.89 -0.73
CA VAL A 74 18.29 -6.74 -1.59
C VAL A 74 18.58 -5.46 -0.81
N VAL A 75 19.42 -4.60 -1.35
CA VAL A 75 19.69 -3.29 -0.76
C VAL A 75 18.65 -2.30 -1.28
N PHE A 76 17.80 -1.82 -0.40
CA PHE A 76 16.86 -0.76 -0.73
C PHE A 76 17.51 0.60 -0.49
N THR A 77 17.46 1.47 -1.49
CA THR A 77 17.79 2.87 -1.32
C THR A 77 16.57 3.62 -0.79
N TRP A 78 16.79 4.41 0.27
CA TRP A 78 15.75 5.25 0.80
C TRP A 78 15.48 6.43 -0.14
N SER A 79 14.23 6.59 -0.58
CA SER A 79 13.77 7.82 -1.24
C SER A 79 12.94 8.63 -0.23
N PRO A 80 13.25 9.91 -0.02
CA PRO A 80 12.46 10.78 0.87
C PRO A 80 11.13 11.22 0.25
N LEU A 81 10.72 10.66 -0.90
CA LEU A 81 9.47 11.01 -1.56
C LEU A 81 8.28 10.59 -0.69
N THR A 82 7.66 11.57 -0.04
CA THR A 82 6.42 11.40 0.73
C THR A 82 5.19 11.87 -0.06
N HIS A 83 5.42 12.63 -1.14
CA HIS A 83 4.40 13.18 -2.01
C HIS A 83 4.93 13.19 -3.44
N CYS A 84 4.12 12.67 -4.38
CA CYS A 84 4.48 12.60 -5.78
C CYS A 84 4.18 13.93 -6.47
N LEU A 85 5.16 14.49 -7.14
CA LEU A 85 5.03 15.65 -8.01
C LEU A 85 4.94 15.22 -9.49
N LYS A 86 4.43 16.09 -10.36
CA LYS A 86 4.33 15.78 -11.80
C LYS A 86 5.71 15.52 -12.43
N GLU A 87 6.72 16.20 -11.93
CA GLU A 87 8.11 16.09 -12.39
C GLU A 87 8.68 14.69 -12.10
N ASP A 88 8.25 14.05 -11.00
CA ASP A 88 8.68 12.69 -10.62
C ASP A 88 8.18 11.63 -11.62
N LEU A 89 7.10 11.94 -12.36
CA LEU A 89 6.49 11.05 -13.34
C LEU A 89 6.99 11.32 -14.78
N ALA A 90 7.79 12.35 -15.00
CA ALA A 90 8.15 12.80 -16.35
C ALA A 90 8.84 11.74 -17.22
N SER A 91 9.54 10.78 -16.61
CA SER A 91 10.23 9.69 -17.30
C SER A 91 9.42 8.40 -17.41
N THR A 92 8.21 8.36 -16.85
CA THR A 92 7.34 7.18 -16.84
C THR A 92 6.40 7.17 -18.04
N GLU A 93 5.77 6.03 -18.31
CA GLU A 93 4.69 5.90 -19.31
C GLU A 93 3.46 6.75 -18.96
N ASP A 94 3.30 7.15 -17.70
CA ASP A 94 2.24 8.04 -17.23
C ASP A 94 2.78 9.43 -16.89
N ALA A 95 3.43 10.09 -17.86
CA ALA A 95 3.96 11.42 -17.67
C ALA A 95 2.86 12.40 -17.24
N GLY A 96 2.98 12.91 -16.00
CA GLY A 96 2.01 13.80 -15.38
C GLY A 96 0.84 13.13 -14.67
N GLY A 97 0.77 11.79 -14.61
CA GLY A 97 -0.15 11.02 -13.77
C GLY A 97 -1.59 10.93 -14.31
N THR A 98 -1.84 11.34 -15.56
CA THR A 98 -3.22 11.42 -16.09
C THR A 98 -3.87 10.07 -16.28
N LYS A 99 -3.10 9.04 -16.70
CA LYS A 99 -3.61 7.68 -16.88
C LYS A 99 -3.99 7.06 -15.52
N SER A 100 -3.12 7.20 -14.52
CA SER A 100 -3.37 6.69 -13.17
C SER A 100 -4.51 7.41 -12.47
N ILE A 101 -4.69 8.71 -12.72
CA ILE A 101 -5.85 9.45 -12.21
C ILE A 101 -7.13 8.90 -12.83
N ALA A 102 -7.19 8.73 -14.15
CA ALA A 102 -8.36 8.19 -14.84
C ALA A 102 -8.68 6.75 -14.37
N PHE A 103 -7.65 5.92 -14.19
CA PHE A 103 -7.80 4.59 -13.60
C PHE A 103 -8.44 4.66 -12.21
N LEU A 104 -7.92 5.50 -11.30
CA LEU A 104 -8.45 5.62 -9.95
C LEU A 104 -9.88 6.18 -9.93
N GLU A 105 -10.21 7.09 -10.84
CA GLU A 105 -11.57 7.61 -11.02
C GLU A 105 -12.53 6.50 -11.47
N SER A 106 -12.09 5.61 -12.35
CA SER A 106 -12.85 4.45 -12.79
C SER A 106 -13.13 3.50 -11.62
N VAL A 107 -12.11 3.15 -10.83
CA VAL A 107 -12.26 2.36 -9.60
C VAL A 107 -13.23 3.04 -8.63
N ASN A 108 -13.07 4.33 -8.41
CA ASN A 108 -13.95 5.09 -7.52
C ASN A 108 -15.38 5.21 -8.05
N SER A 109 -15.62 5.11 -9.34
CA SER A 109 -16.99 5.10 -9.89
C SER A 109 -17.79 3.89 -9.36
N VAL A 110 -17.13 2.76 -9.17
CA VAL A 110 -17.69 1.54 -8.57
C VAL A 110 -17.84 1.69 -7.05
N LEU A 111 -16.83 2.26 -6.39
CA LEU A 111 -16.78 2.39 -4.92
C LEU A 111 -17.58 3.58 -4.39
N LYS A 112 -18.15 4.41 -5.26
CA LYS A 112 -18.85 5.65 -4.91
C LYS A 112 -19.99 5.41 -3.94
N ARG A 113 -20.09 6.27 -2.91
CA ARG A 113 -21.08 6.18 -1.82
C ARG A 113 -20.93 4.96 -0.92
N THR A 114 -19.86 4.19 -1.06
CA THR A 114 -19.53 3.11 -0.14
C THR A 114 -18.50 3.59 0.89
N PRO A 115 -18.33 2.87 2.00
CA PRO A 115 -17.25 3.19 2.94
C PRO A 115 -15.85 2.94 2.37
N PHE A 116 -15.74 2.35 1.16
CA PHE A 116 -14.49 1.94 0.53
C PHE A 116 -13.95 2.98 -0.46
N GLU A 117 -14.67 4.06 -0.69
CA GLU A 117 -14.27 5.15 -1.58
C GLU A 117 -12.83 5.62 -1.28
N LEU A 118 -12.05 5.79 -2.34
CA LEU A 118 -10.64 6.16 -2.26
C LEU A 118 -10.49 7.69 -2.27
N ALA A 119 -9.52 8.20 -1.52
CA ALA A 119 -9.22 9.61 -1.41
C ALA A 119 -7.79 9.92 -1.87
N TYR A 120 -7.38 11.18 -1.77
CA TYR A 120 -6.08 11.69 -2.21
C TYR A 120 -4.86 10.91 -1.70
N ARG A 121 -4.97 10.26 -0.53
CA ARG A 121 -3.89 9.40 -0.04
C ARG A 121 -3.66 8.22 -0.98
N ALA A 122 -4.73 7.53 -1.39
CA ALA A 122 -4.64 6.41 -2.32
C ALA A 122 -4.05 6.85 -3.66
N LEU A 123 -4.47 8.01 -4.16
CA LEU A 123 -3.88 8.58 -5.38
C LEU A 123 -2.38 8.85 -5.21
N ASN A 124 -1.97 9.48 -4.11
CA ASN A 124 -0.54 9.75 -3.86
C ASN A 124 0.27 8.45 -3.76
N GLU A 125 -0.25 7.42 -3.09
CA GLU A 125 0.40 6.12 -2.98
C GLU A 125 0.53 5.43 -4.34
N LEU A 126 -0.50 5.49 -5.19
CA LEU A 126 -0.44 4.98 -6.55
C LEU A 126 0.60 5.73 -7.40
N LEU A 127 0.59 7.06 -7.38
CA LEU A 127 1.54 7.86 -8.15
C LEU A 127 2.99 7.67 -7.67
N LEU A 128 3.20 7.47 -6.35
CA LEU A 128 4.51 7.11 -5.81
C LEU A 128 4.99 5.74 -6.31
N GLN A 129 4.09 4.74 -6.41
CA GLN A 129 4.44 3.44 -6.99
C GLN A 129 4.86 3.60 -8.47
N VAL A 130 4.10 4.37 -9.25
CA VAL A 130 4.44 4.65 -10.65
C VAL A 130 5.78 5.37 -10.78
N ALA A 131 6.05 6.38 -9.94
CA ALA A 131 7.32 7.10 -9.94
C ALA A 131 8.51 6.19 -9.57
N CYS A 132 8.34 5.32 -8.55
CA CYS A 132 9.41 4.44 -8.07
C CYS A 132 9.69 3.28 -9.02
N LEU A 133 8.64 2.67 -9.59
CA LEU A 133 8.77 1.52 -10.50
C LEU A 133 9.10 1.94 -11.94
N ASN A 134 8.82 3.20 -12.28
CA ASN A 134 9.20 3.86 -13.54
C ASN A 134 8.81 3.06 -14.80
N PRO A 135 7.53 2.72 -15.00
CA PRO A 135 7.06 1.93 -16.13
C PRO A 135 7.40 2.63 -17.46
N LYS A 136 7.76 1.84 -18.48
CA LYS A 136 8.18 2.34 -19.79
C LYS A 136 7.17 2.06 -20.91
N ASN A 137 6.10 1.33 -20.59
CA ASN A 137 5.03 1.00 -21.51
C ASN A 137 3.72 0.74 -20.74
N ASP A 138 2.60 0.68 -21.48
CA ASP A 138 1.28 0.49 -20.91
C ASP A 138 1.13 -0.84 -20.14
N ASN A 139 1.79 -1.93 -20.58
CA ASN A 139 1.70 -3.21 -19.87
C ASN A 139 2.35 -3.15 -18.49
N GLU A 140 3.51 -2.50 -18.36
CA GLU A 140 4.16 -2.27 -17.07
C GLU A 140 3.32 -1.36 -16.17
N LEU A 141 2.70 -0.34 -16.74
CA LEU A 141 1.81 0.56 -16.00
C LEU A 141 0.56 -0.17 -15.49
N GLN A 142 -0.06 -1.01 -16.32
CA GLN A 142 -1.21 -1.83 -15.94
C GLN A 142 -0.85 -2.83 -14.83
N ALA A 143 0.34 -3.44 -14.88
CA ALA A 143 0.81 -4.32 -13.82
C ALA A 143 0.93 -3.57 -12.47
N ILE A 144 1.37 -2.31 -12.48
CA ILE A 144 1.41 -1.48 -11.26
C ILE A 144 -0.01 -1.20 -10.73
N TRP A 145 -0.96 -0.95 -11.61
CA TRP A 145 -2.35 -0.74 -11.20
C TRP A 145 -2.98 -2.02 -10.63
N ASP A 146 -2.66 -3.18 -11.20
CA ASP A 146 -3.09 -4.47 -10.68
C ASP A 146 -2.51 -4.73 -9.29
N ASP A 147 -1.22 -4.55 -9.11
CA ASP A 147 -0.56 -4.62 -7.80
C ASP A 147 -1.20 -3.66 -6.78
N PHE A 148 -1.56 -2.46 -7.22
CA PHE A 148 -2.23 -1.49 -6.36
C PHE A 148 -3.64 -1.95 -5.96
N LEU A 149 -4.40 -2.52 -6.88
CA LEU A 149 -5.70 -3.12 -6.57
C LEU A 149 -5.56 -4.23 -5.54
N MET A 150 -4.63 -5.15 -5.76
CA MET A 150 -4.41 -6.32 -4.91
C MET A 150 -3.90 -5.96 -3.51
N THR A 151 -3.02 -4.97 -3.41
CA THR A 151 -2.35 -4.65 -2.15
C THR A 151 -3.02 -3.53 -1.36
N LYS A 152 -3.85 -2.70 -2.02
CA LYS A 152 -4.41 -1.51 -1.40
C LYS A 152 -5.92 -1.40 -1.46
N VAL A 153 -6.54 -1.83 -2.55
CA VAL A 153 -7.98 -1.65 -2.75
C VAL A 153 -8.77 -2.84 -2.23
N LEU A 154 -8.50 -4.03 -2.75
CA LEU A 154 -9.25 -5.24 -2.41
C LEU A 154 -9.19 -5.60 -0.92
N PRO A 155 -8.06 -5.49 -0.20
CA PRO A 155 -8.01 -5.80 1.23
C PRO A 155 -8.89 -4.90 2.11
N ARG A 156 -9.36 -3.77 1.57
CA ARG A 156 -10.26 -2.85 2.28
C ARG A 156 -11.73 -3.21 2.12
N ILE A 157 -12.05 -3.99 1.09
CA ILE A 157 -13.41 -4.38 0.75
C ILE A 157 -13.78 -5.59 1.61
N ASP A 158 -14.42 -5.32 2.73
CA ASP A 158 -14.85 -6.32 3.70
C ASP A 158 -16.24 -5.98 4.22
N GLY A 159 -17.06 -6.99 4.40
CA GLY A 159 -18.40 -6.81 4.97
C GLY A 159 -19.39 -7.89 4.55
N ASP A 160 -20.60 -7.69 5.02
CA ASP A 160 -21.77 -8.47 4.68
C ASP A 160 -22.32 -8.09 3.29
N GLU A 161 -23.25 -8.89 2.79
CA GLU A 161 -23.88 -8.73 1.47
C GLU A 161 -24.43 -7.32 1.25
N ASP A 162 -25.01 -6.70 2.28
CA ASP A 162 -25.58 -5.35 2.21
C ASP A 162 -24.52 -4.27 1.96
N LYS A 163 -23.30 -4.45 2.48
CA LYS A 163 -22.17 -3.52 2.28
C LYS A 163 -21.47 -3.71 0.96
N LEU A 164 -21.50 -4.95 0.43
CA LEU A 164 -20.84 -5.31 -0.83
C LEU A 164 -21.75 -5.12 -2.05
N ARG A 165 -23.02 -4.73 -1.85
CA ARG A 165 -23.97 -4.48 -2.94
C ARG A 165 -23.57 -3.24 -3.73
N LEU A 166 -23.61 -3.34 -5.05
CA LEU A 166 -23.49 -2.16 -5.92
C LEU A 166 -24.63 -1.17 -5.65
N LEU A 167 -24.30 0.09 -5.35
CA LEU A 167 -25.26 1.16 -5.16
C LEU A 167 -25.62 1.87 -6.49
N THR A 168 -25.71 1.10 -7.58
CA THR A 168 -26.16 1.61 -8.87
C THR A 168 -27.67 1.46 -9.00
N ASP A 169 -28.34 2.47 -9.55
CA ASP A 169 -29.76 2.45 -9.82
C ASP A 169 -30.12 1.28 -10.77
N GLY A 170 -30.59 0.16 -10.20
CA GLY A 170 -31.11 -0.99 -10.97
C GLY A 170 -30.09 -2.08 -11.31
N GLY A 171 -28.88 -2.09 -10.78
CA GLY A 171 -27.89 -3.15 -11.01
C GLY A 171 -27.99 -4.27 -9.96
N GLU A 172 -28.19 -5.51 -10.41
CA GLU A 172 -27.92 -6.70 -9.61
C GLU A 172 -26.42 -7.03 -9.75
N GLY A 173 -25.66 -6.95 -8.65
CA GLY A 173 -24.24 -7.27 -8.64
C GLY A 173 -23.54 -6.84 -7.35
N THR A 174 -22.33 -7.27 -7.17
CA THR A 174 -21.47 -6.91 -6.05
C THR A 174 -20.43 -5.85 -6.46
N LEU A 175 -19.80 -5.20 -5.47
CA LEU A 175 -18.67 -4.30 -5.73
C LEU A 175 -17.53 -5.02 -6.43
N LEU A 176 -17.33 -6.30 -6.17
CA LEU A 176 -16.29 -7.12 -6.81
C LEU A 176 -16.57 -7.33 -8.30
N ASP A 177 -17.84 -7.56 -8.69
CA ASP A 177 -18.23 -7.68 -10.09
C ASP A 177 -17.97 -6.39 -10.89
N GLY A 178 -18.03 -5.26 -10.23
CA GLY A 178 -17.75 -3.95 -10.86
C GLY A 178 -16.26 -3.60 -10.96
N LEU A 179 -15.39 -4.30 -10.20
CA LEU A 179 -13.94 -4.07 -10.20
C LEU A 179 -13.19 -5.06 -11.12
N MET A 180 -13.79 -6.19 -11.47
CA MET A 180 -13.26 -7.17 -12.42
C MET A 180 -13.59 -6.78 -13.85
#